data_b5d69c8a16ff20e20624ab3b7237d043
#
_entry.id   b5d69c8a16ff20e20624ab3b7237d043
#
_cell.length_a   1.000
_cell.length_b   1.000
_cell.length_c   1.000
_cell.angle_alpha   90.00
_cell.angle_beta   90.00
_cell.angle_gamma   90.00
#
_symmetry.space_group_name_H-M   'P 1'
#
loop_
_entity.id
_entity.type
_entity.pdbx_description
1 polymer ?
#
loop_
_entity_poly.entity_id
_entity_poly.type
_entity_poly.pdbx_seq_one_letter_code
_entity_poly.pdbx_strand_id
1 'polypeptide(L)'
;MIYLSKTHRQLTEKYIEFAQKGMPGSKILPYNEVIAKKDATKVWLLGILRGTNLVYQHCQKNKIDFYYMDRPYWGISRQQPYFMRIVKNDHVKNFIDERPDDRFKATFPHDIRPYHKNGKKILVCPPTN
;
A
#
# COMPACT_ATOMS: atom_id res chain seq x y z
N MET A 1 6.21 -18.14 -9.44
CA MET A 1 6.36 -18.09 -7.95
C MET A 1 5.86 -16.74 -7.43
N ILE A 2 5.29 -16.71 -6.22
CA ILE A 2 4.83 -15.48 -5.54
C ILE A 2 5.91 -15.04 -4.55
N TYR A 3 6.35 -13.78 -4.64
CA TYR A 3 7.34 -13.20 -3.74
C TYR A 3 6.77 -12.02 -2.97
N LEU A 4 7.08 -11.95 -1.67
CA LEU A 4 6.80 -10.81 -0.81
C LEU A 4 8.10 -10.06 -0.55
N SER A 5 8.16 -8.82 -0.99
CA SER A 5 9.33 -7.96 -0.87
C SER A 5 9.42 -7.35 0.53
N LYS A 6 10.46 -7.67 1.28
CA LYS A 6 10.72 -7.04 2.58
C LYS A 6 11.76 -5.92 2.49
N THR A 7 11.59 -4.92 3.33
CA THR A 7 12.57 -3.87 3.59
C THR A 7 13.19 -4.09 4.98
N HIS A 8 14.26 -3.37 5.30
CA HIS A 8 14.98 -3.50 6.58
C HIS A 8 14.24 -2.92 7.81
N ARG A 9 12.91 -2.70 7.74
CA ARG A 9 12.13 -2.14 8.87
C ARG A 9 11.28 -3.19 9.56
N GLN A 10 11.37 -3.24 10.90
CA GLN A 10 10.56 -4.09 11.79
C GLN A 10 9.03 -3.94 11.57
N LEU A 11 8.53 -2.72 11.29
CA LEU A 11 7.11 -2.51 10.99
C LEU A 11 6.65 -3.24 9.72
N THR A 12 7.56 -3.52 8.81
CA THR A 12 7.26 -4.25 7.57
C THR A 12 7.03 -5.73 7.84
N GLU A 13 7.68 -6.29 8.84
CA GLU A 13 7.61 -7.73 9.15
C GLU A 13 6.19 -8.17 9.50
N LYS A 14 5.51 -7.42 10.37
CA LYS A 14 4.14 -7.74 10.77
C LYS A 14 3.14 -7.76 9.60
N TYR A 15 3.26 -6.80 8.67
CA TYR A 15 2.39 -6.74 7.49
C TYR A 15 2.72 -7.81 6.46
N ILE A 16 3.99 -8.13 6.31
CA ILE A 16 4.46 -9.21 5.43
C ILE A 16 3.91 -10.56 5.90
N GLU A 17 3.92 -10.84 7.20
CA GLU A 17 3.35 -12.06 7.75
C GLU A 17 1.85 -12.18 7.46
N PHE A 18 1.09 -11.10 7.61
CA PHE A 18 -0.32 -11.09 7.23
C PHE A 18 -0.53 -11.30 5.73
N ALA A 19 0.29 -10.65 4.90
CA ALA A 19 0.24 -10.85 3.45
C ALA A 19 0.59 -12.29 3.07
N GLN A 20 1.56 -12.91 3.74
CA GLN A 20 1.93 -14.30 3.51
C GLN A 20 0.81 -15.28 3.88
N LYS A 21 0.08 -15.03 4.98
CA LYS A 21 -1.10 -15.82 5.34
C LYS A 21 -2.19 -15.77 4.28
N GLY A 22 -2.36 -14.62 3.63
CA GLY A 22 -3.31 -14.45 2.51
C GLY A 22 -2.82 -14.99 1.17
N MET A 23 -1.53 -15.36 1.07
CA MET A 23 -0.89 -15.87 -0.16
C MET A 23 -0.07 -17.14 0.15
N PRO A 24 -0.73 -18.28 0.40
CA PRO A 24 -0.05 -19.55 0.71
C PRO A 24 0.96 -19.92 -0.39
N GLY A 25 2.10 -20.44 0.01
CA GLY A 25 3.19 -20.81 -0.89
C GLY A 25 4.08 -19.66 -1.36
N SER A 26 3.80 -18.42 -0.92
CA SER A 26 4.68 -17.27 -1.21
C SER A 26 5.96 -17.31 -0.39
N LYS A 27 7.03 -16.69 -0.94
CA LYS A 27 8.33 -16.56 -0.28
C LYS A 27 8.63 -15.12 0.05
N ILE A 28 9.10 -14.86 1.27
CA ILE A 28 9.55 -13.54 1.72
C ILE A 28 11.03 -13.39 1.37
N LEU A 29 11.37 -12.37 0.59
CA LEU A 29 12.74 -12.06 0.20
C LEU A 29 13.05 -10.57 0.36
N PRO A 30 14.33 -10.19 0.57
CA PRO A 30 14.79 -8.82 0.42
C PRO A 30 14.46 -8.28 -0.98
N TYR A 31 14.20 -6.97 -1.08
CA TYR A 31 13.78 -6.34 -2.34
C TYR A 31 14.75 -6.57 -3.51
N ASN A 32 16.06 -6.56 -3.24
CA ASN A 32 17.11 -6.81 -4.25
C ASN A 32 17.09 -8.25 -4.76
N GLU A 33 16.77 -9.21 -3.89
CA GLU A 33 16.64 -10.60 -4.30
C GLU A 33 15.37 -10.85 -5.11
N VAL A 34 14.26 -10.17 -4.77
CA VAL A 34 13.02 -10.24 -5.56
C VAL A 34 13.25 -9.81 -7.00
N ILE A 35 13.99 -8.71 -7.20
CA ILE A 35 14.33 -8.20 -8.55
C ILE A 35 15.18 -9.22 -9.35
N ALA A 36 16.02 -10.00 -8.68
CA ALA A 36 16.86 -11.00 -9.33
C ALA A 36 16.09 -12.29 -9.73
N LYS A 37 14.84 -12.47 -9.27
CA LYS A 37 14.04 -13.67 -9.56
C LYS A 37 13.39 -13.62 -10.93
N LYS A 38 13.79 -14.51 -11.82
CA LYS A 38 13.21 -14.65 -13.17
C LYS A 38 11.89 -15.41 -13.19
N ASP A 39 11.57 -16.15 -12.15
CA ASP A 39 10.37 -16.97 -12.01
C ASP A 39 9.23 -16.26 -11.25
N ALA A 40 9.38 -14.97 -10.99
CA ALA A 40 8.37 -14.17 -10.34
C ALA A 40 7.13 -14.01 -11.24
N THR A 41 6.00 -14.53 -10.80
CA THR A 41 4.71 -14.37 -11.48
C THR A 41 3.82 -13.34 -10.79
N LYS A 42 4.08 -13.12 -9.50
CA LYS A 42 3.36 -12.15 -8.67
C LYS A 42 4.26 -11.64 -7.55
N VAL A 43 4.18 -10.35 -7.30
CA VAL A 43 4.95 -9.70 -6.23
C VAL A 43 4.04 -8.89 -5.32
N TRP A 44 4.30 -8.93 -4.03
CA TRP A 44 3.69 -8.04 -3.04
C TRP A 44 4.77 -7.08 -2.50
N LEU A 45 4.41 -5.81 -2.37
CA LEU A 45 5.31 -4.78 -1.84
C LEU A 45 4.59 -3.79 -0.92
N LEU A 46 5.30 -3.29 0.09
CA LEU A 46 4.79 -2.32 1.05
C LEU A 46 5.50 -0.97 0.87
N GLY A 47 4.71 0.03 0.51
CA GLY A 47 5.22 1.38 0.25
C GLY A 47 6.12 1.47 -0.99
N ILE A 48 6.58 2.67 -1.30
CA ILE A 48 7.41 2.95 -2.48
C ILE A 48 8.80 3.46 -2.10
N LEU A 49 9.15 3.45 -0.82
CA LEU A 49 10.42 3.94 -0.31
C LEU A 49 11.38 2.78 0.00
N ARG A 50 12.67 3.08 0.12
CA ARG A 50 13.71 2.17 0.64
C ARG A 50 13.93 0.91 -0.19
N GLY A 51 13.99 1.09 -1.49
CA GLY A 51 14.26 0.02 -2.44
C GLY A 51 13.01 -0.64 -3.01
N THR A 52 11.83 -0.50 -2.39
CA THR A 52 10.59 -1.04 -2.97
C THR A 52 10.16 -0.33 -4.25
N ASN A 53 10.58 0.92 -4.45
CA ASN A 53 10.44 1.61 -5.73
C ASN A 53 11.13 0.87 -6.88
N LEU A 54 12.27 0.23 -6.63
CA LEU A 54 12.97 -0.57 -7.64
C LEU A 54 12.18 -1.84 -7.99
N VAL A 55 11.58 -2.48 -6.98
CA VAL A 55 10.69 -3.63 -7.21
C VAL A 55 9.46 -3.22 -8.02
N TYR A 56 8.86 -2.08 -7.68
CA TYR A 56 7.72 -1.52 -8.40
C TYR A 56 8.07 -1.30 -9.90
N GLN A 57 9.17 -0.60 -10.17
CA GLN A 57 9.65 -0.36 -11.53
C GLN A 57 9.99 -1.66 -12.27
N HIS A 58 10.62 -2.63 -11.58
CA HIS A 58 10.92 -3.93 -12.13
C HIS A 58 9.64 -4.68 -12.55
N CYS A 59 8.62 -4.69 -11.70
CA CYS A 59 7.35 -5.35 -12.00
C CYS A 59 6.66 -4.69 -13.20
N GLN A 60 6.61 -3.35 -13.26
CA GLN A 60 6.04 -2.63 -14.40
C GLN A 60 6.78 -2.93 -15.71
N LYS A 61 8.11 -2.84 -15.71
CA LYS A 61 8.94 -3.09 -16.89
C LYS A 61 8.79 -4.51 -17.42
N ASN A 62 8.69 -5.49 -16.54
CA ASN A 62 8.63 -6.91 -16.91
C ASN A 62 7.20 -7.46 -16.96
N LYS A 63 6.19 -6.62 -16.81
CA LYS A 63 4.76 -7.00 -16.79
C LYS A 63 4.44 -8.10 -15.78
N ILE A 64 5.09 -8.05 -14.63
CA ILE A 64 4.84 -8.95 -13.50
C ILE A 64 3.67 -8.40 -12.70
N ASP A 65 2.66 -9.21 -12.43
CA ASP A 65 1.57 -8.82 -11.54
C ASP A 65 2.07 -8.47 -10.16
N PHE A 66 1.62 -7.36 -9.60
CA PHE A 66 1.99 -6.98 -8.25
C PHE A 66 0.84 -6.38 -7.44
N TYR A 67 0.94 -6.54 -6.12
CA TYR A 67 0.07 -5.89 -5.14
C TYR A 67 0.89 -4.86 -4.36
N TYR A 68 0.51 -3.60 -4.53
CA TYR A 68 1.07 -2.50 -3.78
C TYR A 68 0.22 -2.26 -2.52
N MET A 69 0.84 -2.34 -1.36
CA MET A 69 0.21 -2.09 -0.08
C MET A 69 0.78 -0.81 0.54
N ASP A 70 -0.09 0.03 1.07
CA ASP A 70 0.31 1.26 1.75
C ASP A 70 -0.69 1.63 2.85
N ARG A 71 -0.34 2.65 3.62
CA ARG A 71 -1.22 3.18 4.64
C ARG A 71 -2.51 3.71 4.02
N PRO A 72 -3.63 3.55 4.72
CA PRO A 72 -4.90 4.12 4.27
C PRO A 72 -4.88 5.65 4.43
N TYR A 73 -5.83 6.32 3.80
CA TYR A 73 -6.00 7.77 3.94
C TYR A 73 -6.55 8.17 5.31
N TRP A 74 -7.20 7.25 6.02
CA TRP A 74 -7.80 7.45 7.35
C TRP A 74 -7.64 6.20 8.21
N GLY A 75 -7.95 6.33 9.51
CA GLY A 75 -7.83 5.21 10.44
C GLY A 75 -6.39 4.84 10.76
N ILE A 76 -5.47 5.80 10.67
CA ILE A 76 -4.06 5.56 10.95
C ILE A 76 -3.80 5.80 12.43
N SER A 77 -3.61 4.71 13.18
CA SER A 77 -2.81 4.75 14.38
C SER A 77 -1.42 4.19 14.08
N ARG A 78 -0.36 4.84 14.54
CA ARG A 78 1.00 4.27 14.47
C ARG A 78 1.09 2.94 15.22
N GLN A 79 0.25 2.74 16.22
CA GLN A 79 0.24 1.58 17.09
C GLN A 79 -0.68 0.46 16.58
N GLN A 80 -1.77 0.81 15.90
CA GLN A 80 -2.75 -0.15 15.38
C GLN A 80 -3.36 0.38 14.06
N PRO A 81 -2.76 0.09 12.91
CA PRO A 81 -3.41 0.36 11.64
C PRO A 81 -4.53 -0.66 11.44
N TYR A 82 -5.76 -0.20 11.55
CA TYR A 82 -6.95 -1.04 11.35
C TYR A 82 -7.14 -1.45 9.89
N PHE A 83 -6.64 -0.64 8.96
CA PHE A 83 -6.83 -0.85 7.53
C PHE A 83 -5.53 -0.59 6.76
N MET A 84 -5.38 -1.26 5.65
CA MET A 84 -4.33 -1.00 4.66
C MET A 84 -4.97 -0.83 3.30
N ARG A 85 -4.41 0.07 2.50
CA ARG A 85 -4.78 0.22 1.10
C ARG A 85 -3.98 -0.78 0.27
N ILE A 86 -4.67 -1.54 -0.57
CA ILE A 86 -4.05 -2.49 -1.50
C ILE A 86 -4.51 -2.13 -2.91
N VAL A 87 -3.57 -1.97 -3.83
CA VAL A 87 -3.82 -1.70 -5.24
C VAL A 87 -3.10 -2.75 -6.08
N LYS A 88 -3.77 -3.29 -7.09
CA LYS A 88 -3.17 -4.24 -8.02
C LYS A 88 -2.60 -3.49 -9.23
N ASN A 89 -1.35 -3.79 -9.57
CA ASN A 89 -0.64 -3.33 -10.76
C ASN A 89 -0.49 -1.81 -10.89
N ASP A 90 -0.73 -1.07 -9.82
CA ASP A 90 -0.54 0.36 -9.74
C ASP A 90 -0.18 0.76 -8.31
N HIS A 91 0.19 2.01 -8.12
CA HIS A 91 0.46 2.62 -6.82
C HIS A 91 -0.72 3.49 -6.35
N VAL A 92 -1.46 4.10 -7.27
CA VAL A 92 -2.67 4.87 -6.99
C VAL A 92 -3.79 4.44 -7.93
N LYS A 93 -4.98 4.28 -7.39
CA LYS A 93 -6.16 4.06 -8.21
C LYS A 93 -6.67 5.39 -8.74
N ASN A 94 -6.60 5.56 -10.06
CA ASN A 94 -6.95 6.81 -10.73
C ASN A 94 -8.45 6.98 -11.02
N PHE A 95 -9.28 6.03 -10.60
CA PHE A 95 -10.73 6.11 -10.78
C PHE A 95 -11.46 5.67 -9.51
N ILE A 96 -12.64 6.23 -9.32
CA ILE A 96 -13.54 5.88 -8.22
C ILE A 96 -14.46 4.77 -8.72
N ASP A 97 -14.40 3.62 -8.07
CA ASP A 97 -15.38 2.56 -8.26
C ASP A 97 -16.57 2.79 -7.36
N GLU A 98 -17.75 2.46 -7.84
CA GLU A 98 -18.90 2.26 -6.96
C GLU A 98 -18.65 1.03 -6.09
N ARG A 99 -18.34 1.26 -4.83
CA ARG A 99 -18.15 0.22 -3.82
C ARG A 99 -19.01 0.53 -2.60
N PRO A 100 -19.43 -0.52 -1.88
CA PRO A 100 -20.11 -0.32 -0.61
C PRO A 100 -19.31 0.60 0.31
N ASP A 101 -19.96 1.55 0.93
CA ASP A 101 -19.37 2.53 1.85
C ASP A 101 -19.50 2.11 3.34
N ASP A 102 -19.84 0.84 3.57
CA ASP A 102 -20.04 0.23 4.87
C ASP A 102 -18.83 0.42 5.81
N ARG A 103 -17.62 0.22 5.31
CA ARG A 103 -16.39 0.50 6.07
C ARG A 103 -16.22 1.95 6.42
N PHE A 104 -16.53 2.84 5.48
CA PHE A 104 -16.47 4.27 5.71
C PHE A 104 -17.45 4.66 6.80
N LYS A 105 -18.71 4.25 6.70
CA LYS A 105 -19.75 4.51 7.67
C LYS A 105 -19.45 3.94 9.06
N ALA A 106 -18.86 2.73 9.12
CA ALA A 106 -18.43 2.13 10.38
C ALA A 106 -17.27 2.89 11.06
N THR A 107 -16.40 3.52 10.27
CA THR A 107 -15.22 4.25 10.79
C THR A 107 -15.54 5.71 11.10
N PHE A 108 -16.44 6.32 10.32
CA PHE A 108 -16.84 7.72 10.42
C PHE A 108 -18.37 7.80 10.64
N PRO A 109 -18.82 7.72 11.89
CA PRO A 109 -20.26 7.76 12.21
C PRO A 109 -20.89 9.14 12.00
N HIS A 110 -20.10 10.14 11.59
CA HIS A 110 -20.58 11.50 11.35
C HIS A 110 -20.69 11.75 9.84
N ASP A 111 -21.74 12.51 9.48
CA ASP A 111 -21.91 12.95 8.10
C ASP A 111 -20.72 13.78 7.60
N ILE A 112 -20.36 13.59 6.34
CA ILE A 112 -19.39 14.45 5.68
C ILE A 112 -20.01 15.83 5.52
N ARG A 113 -19.42 16.82 6.17
CA ARG A 113 -19.88 18.20 6.05
C ARG A 113 -19.67 18.72 4.63
N PRO A 114 -20.60 19.52 4.10
CA PRO A 114 -20.41 20.16 2.81
C PRO A 114 -19.10 20.97 2.78
N TYR A 115 -18.48 21.01 1.63
CA TYR A 115 -17.27 21.82 1.42
C TYR A 115 -17.59 23.32 1.57
N HIS A 116 -16.88 24.00 2.46
CA HIS A 116 -17.03 25.44 2.68
C HIS A 116 -15.99 26.21 1.86
N LYS A 117 -16.45 26.98 0.87
CA LYS A 117 -15.59 27.84 0.03
C LYS A 117 -15.16 29.17 0.67
N ASN A 118 -15.60 29.44 1.91
CA ASN A 118 -15.41 30.72 2.58
C ASN A 118 -14.13 30.81 3.44
N GLY A 119 -13.21 29.90 3.27
CA GLY A 119 -11.94 29.91 3.99
C GLY A 119 -11.07 31.11 3.58
N LYS A 120 -10.65 31.90 4.57
CA LYS A 120 -9.72 33.03 4.40
C LYS A 120 -8.28 32.67 4.77
N LYS A 121 -8.03 31.41 5.17
CA LYS A 121 -6.70 30.94 5.59
C LYS A 121 -6.13 30.01 4.53
N ILE A 122 -4.85 30.18 4.25
CA ILE A 122 -4.07 29.28 3.39
C ILE A 122 -3.31 28.32 4.31
N LEU A 123 -3.55 27.01 4.14
CA LEU A 123 -2.77 25.98 4.80
C LEU A 123 -1.59 25.59 3.89
N VAL A 124 -0.38 25.81 4.36
CA VAL A 124 0.83 25.35 3.69
C VAL A 124 1.33 24.12 4.45
N CYS A 125 1.39 22.98 3.77
CA CYS A 125 1.93 21.72 4.32
C CYS A 125 3.28 21.46 3.66
N PRO A 126 4.41 21.85 4.30
CA PRO A 126 5.72 21.52 3.75
C PRO A 126 5.93 20.00 3.74
N PRO A 127 6.68 19.45 2.79
CA PRO A 127 7.03 18.05 2.80
C PRO A 127 7.85 17.71 4.05
N THR A 128 7.60 16.56 4.62
CA THR A 128 8.44 16.04 5.70
C THR A 128 9.76 15.52 5.10
N ASN A 129 10.88 16.02 5.60
CA ASN A 129 12.22 15.52 5.26
C ASN A 129 12.41 14.04 5.69
#